data_fe4c51828a29bf0dcb11383d9cbbf838
#
_entry.id   fe4c51828a29bf0dcb11383d9cbbf838
#
_cell.length_a   1.000
_cell.length_b   1.000
_cell.length_c   1.000
_cell.angle_alpha   90.00
_cell.angle_beta   90.00
_cell.angle_gamma   90.00
#
_symmetry.space_group_name_H-M   'P 1'
#
loop_
_entity.id
_entity.type
_entity.pdbx_description
1 polymer ?
#
loop_
_entity_poly.entity_id
_entity_poly.type
_entity_poly.pdbx_seq_one_letter_code
_entity_poly.pdbx_strand_id
1 'polypeptide(L)'
;MAAEYILEMKNITKRYGENTVLSNVSLKVRPGEIHALLGENGAGKSTLMNVLFGMPVIHATGGFDGEVLIDGQSTNIASPHDAMLKGIGMVHQEFMLLPGFTIAENIKLNREISHPNFVSRILGKNLETLDMQTM
;
A
#
# COMPACT_ATOMS: atom_id res chain seq x y z
N MET A 1 -11.00 -23.98 2.49
CA MET A 1 -11.87 -23.20 3.40
C MET A 1 -11.36 -21.77 3.48
N ALA A 2 -12.29 -20.81 3.41
CA ALA A 2 -11.93 -19.42 3.64
C ALA A 2 -11.52 -19.20 5.10
N ALA A 3 -10.51 -18.40 5.34
CA ALA A 3 -10.12 -18.03 6.70
C ALA A 3 -11.20 -17.19 7.38
N GLU A 4 -11.32 -17.30 8.69
CA GLU A 4 -12.26 -16.49 9.48
C GLU A 4 -11.97 -14.99 9.34
N TYR A 5 -10.70 -14.63 9.25
CA TYR A 5 -10.25 -13.25 9.10
C TYR A 5 -9.58 -13.08 7.74
N ILE A 6 -9.96 -12.03 7.01
CA ILE A 6 -9.31 -11.70 5.75
C ILE A 6 -7.93 -11.06 5.97
N LEU A 7 -7.79 -10.36 7.09
CA LEU A 7 -6.55 -9.70 7.49
C LEU A 7 -6.32 -9.91 8.98
N GLU A 8 -5.12 -10.32 9.32
CA GLU A 8 -4.65 -10.32 10.71
C GLU A 8 -3.28 -9.69 10.80
N MET A 9 -3.10 -8.82 11.78
CA MET A 9 -1.79 -8.32 12.20
C MET A 9 -1.57 -8.82 13.63
N LYS A 10 -0.54 -9.64 13.83
CA LYS A 10 -0.29 -10.29 15.12
C LYS A 10 0.96 -9.75 15.77
N ASN A 11 0.80 -9.27 16.99
CA ASN A 11 1.91 -8.90 17.87
C ASN A 11 2.89 -7.92 17.21
N ILE A 12 2.35 -6.90 16.57
CA ILE A 12 3.14 -5.92 15.83
C ILE A 12 3.84 -4.99 16.82
N THR A 13 5.16 -4.96 16.73
CA THR A 13 6.00 -4.04 17.50
C THR A 13 6.88 -3.26 16.54
N LYS A 14 6.85 -1.94 16.64
CA LYS A 14 7.67 -1.05 15.82
C LYS A 14 8.41 -0.05 16.70
N ARG A 15 9.71 0.02 16.49
CA ARG A 15 10.60 0.95 17.18
C ARG A 15 11.30 1.85 16.16
N TYR A 16 11.46 3.11 16.54
CA TYR A 16 12.31 4.05 15.85
C TYR A 16 13.44 4.46 16.81
N GLY A 17 14.62 3.86 16.63
CA GLY A 17 15.69 3.99 17.60
C GLY A 17 15.28 3.43 18.96
N GLU A 18 15.32 4.26 19.98
CA GLU A 18 14.89 3.86 21.33
C GLU A 18 13.40 4.06 21.60
N ASN A 19 12.69 4.69 20.67
CA ASN A 19 11.27 5.01 20.83
C ASN A 19 10.38 3.89 20.26
N THR A 20 9.62 3.24 21.13
CA THR A 20 8.65 2.22 20.74
C THR A 20 7.31 2.90 20.44
N VAL A 21 6.90 2.87 19.17
CA VAL A 21 5.64 3.46 18.71
C VAL A 21 4.49 2.46 18.77
N LEU A 22 4.76 1.20 18.38
CA LEU A 22 3.80 0.10 18.50
C LEU A 22 4.42 -0.98 19.40
N SER A 23 3.66 -1.43 20.38
CA SER A 23 4.08 -2.47 21.32
C SER A 23 3.04 -3.58 21.34
N ASN A 24 3.37 -4.69 20.72
CA ASN A 24 2.57 -5.91 20.73
C ASN A 24 1.10 -5.68 20.33
N VAL A 25 0.89 -4.94 19.23
CA VAL A 25 -0.44 -4.56 18.75
C VAL A 25 -0.97 -5.63 17.79
N SER A 26 -2.22 -6.03 17.99
CA SER A 26 -2.89 -7.00 17.12
C SER A 26 -4.18 -6.43 16.55
N LEU A 27 -4.47 -6.79 15.29
CA LEU A 27 -5.64 -6.35 14.56
C LEU A 27 -6.20 -7.54 13.77
N LYS A 28 -7.51 -7.71 13.78
CA LYS A 28 -8.19 -8.76 13.02
C LYS A 28 -9.38 -8.15 12.28
N VAL A 29 -9.48 -8.42 11.00
CA VAL A 29 -10.56 -7.92 10.16
C VAL A 29 -11.22 -9.09 9.44
N ARG A 30 -12.55 -9.17 9.52
CA ARG A 30 -13.34 -10.21 8.85
C ARG A 30 -13.70 -9.79 7.44
N PRO A 31 -13.95 -10.75 6.54
CA PRO A 31 -14.46 -10.44 5.21
C PRO A 31 -15.74 -9.60 5.27
N GLY A 32 -15.81 -8.54 4.46
CA GLY A 32 -16.98 -7.66 4.41
C GLY A 32 -17.14 -6.71 5.58
N GLU A 33 -16.21 -6.70 6.53
CA GLU A 33 -16.27 -5.87 7.73
C GLU A 33 -15.77 -4.46 7.47
N ILE A 34 -16.48 -3.47 8.02
CA ILE A 34 -15.98 -2.11 8.17
C ILE A 34 -15.42 -2.00 9.60
N HIS A 35 -14.10 -1.94 9.69
CA HIS A 35 -13.39 -1.94 10.97
C HIS A 35 -12.85 -0.54 11.26
N ALA A 36 -13.28 0.07 12.36
CA ALA A 36 -12.78 1.37 12.78
C ALA A 36 -11.56 1.23 13.69
N LEU A 37 -10.50 1.98 13.37
CA LEU A 37 -9.30 2.06 14.18
C LEU A 37 -9.26 3.42 14.85
N LEU A 38 -9.51 3.45 16.14
CA LEU A 38 -9.62 4.67 16.90
C LEU A 38 -8.39 4.91 17.75
N GLY A 39 -8.03 6.16 17.93
CA GLY A 39 -6.92 6.60 18.77
C GLY A 39 -6.60 8.06 18.50
N GLU A 40 -5.92 8.69 19.44
CA GLU A 40 -5.46 10.06 19.27
C GLU A 40 -4.33 10.16 18.24
N ASN A 41 -4.07 11.35 17.72
CA ASN A 41 -2.93 11.60 16.87
C ASN A 41 -1.64 11.27 17.62
N GLY A 42 -0.75 10.48 16.99
CA GLY A 42 0.47 10.01 17.63
C GLY A 42 0.32 8.69 18.38
N ALA A 43 -0.86 8.08 18.39
CA ALA A 43 -1.09 6.78 19.05
C ALA A 43 -0.61 5.57 18.21
N GLY A 44 0.03 5.79 17.07
CA GLY A 44 0.58 4.71 16.25
C GLY A 44 -0.32 4.23 15.12
N LYS A 45 -1.49 4.81 14.91
CA LYS A 45 -2.41 4.40 13.83
C LYS A 45 -1.75 4.44 12.45
N SER A 46 -1.11 5.55 12.13
CA SER A 46 -0.40 5.72 10.84
C SER A 46 0.76 4.74 10.72
N THR A 47 1.47 4.49 11.80
CA THR A 47 2.57 3.50 11.81
C THR A 47 2.05 2.10 11.53
N LEU A 48 0.92 1.73 12.15
CA LEU A 48 0.30 0.42 11.90
C LEU A 48 -0.12 0.27 10.44
N MET A 49 -0.69 1.31 9.86
CA MET A 49 -1.06 1.32 8.43
C MET A 49 0.17 1.30 7.53
N ASN A 50 1.24 1.99 7.90
CA ASN A 50 2.49 1.93 7.14
C ASN A 50 3.11 0.53 7.16
N VAL A 51 3.02 -0.18 8.28
CA VAL A 51 3.44 -1.59 8.35
C VAL A 51 2.61 -2.44 7.40
N LEU A 52 1.29 -2.29 7.44
CA LEU A 52 0.38 -3.06 6.59
C LEU A 52 0.62 -2.79 5.10
N PHE A 53 0.84 -1.54 4.72
CA PHE A 53 1.02 -1.16 3.32
C PHE A 53 2.45 -1.33 2.81
N GLY A 54 3.37 -1.78 3.66
CA GLY A 54 4.77 -2.01 3.25
C GLY A 54 5.53 -0.74 2.92
N MET A 55 5.24 0.35 3.62
CA MET A 55 5.86 1.65 3.33
C MET A 55 7.38 1.60 3.54
N PRO A 56 8.16 2.25 2.65
CA PRO A 56 9.63 2.22 2.74
C PRO A 56 10.19 2.68 4.08
N VAL A 57 9.53 3.60 4.75
CA VAL A 57 9.96 4.10 6.07
C VAL A 57 10.06 2.99 7.11
N ILE A 58 9.20 1.97 7.02
CA ILE A 58 9.23 0.83 7.95
C ILE A 58 10.49 0.01 7.72
N HIS A 59 10.79 -0.33 6.48
CA HIS A 59 11.96 -1.17 6.14
C HIS A 59 13.28 -0.42 6.34
N ALA A 60 13.33 0.85 5.99
CA ALA A 60 14.53 1.69 6.14
C ALA A 60 14.91 1.94 7.59
N THR A 61 13.98 1.78 8.53
CA THR A 61 14.19 2.00 9.96
C THR A 61 14.23 0.71 10.76
N GLY A 62 14.59 -0.41 10.14
CA GLY A 62 14.82 -1.68 10.80
C GLY A 62 13.65 -2.66 10.78
N GLY A 63 12.61 -2.40 9.97
CA GLY A 63 11.46 -3.29 9.87
C GLY A 63 10.55 -3.26 11.10
N PHE A 64 9.87 -4.35 11.36
CA PHE A 64 8.98 -4.50 12.53
C PHE A 64 8.99 -5.95 13.01
N ASP A 65 8.58 -6.14 14.26
CA ASP A 65 8.35 -7.48 14.81
C ASP A 65 6.87 -7.82 14.71
N GLY A 66 6.56 -9.10 14.56
CA GLY A 66 5.21 -9.60 14.43
C GLY A 66 4.95 -10.16 13.06
N GLU A 67 3.69 -10.44 12.77
CA GLU A 67 3.28 -11.16 11.58
C GLU A 67 2.04 -10.53 10.96
N VAL A 68 2.00 -10.47 9.65
CA VAL A 68 0.81 -10.07 8.87
C VAL A 68 0.32 -11.29 8.11
N LEU A 69 -0.96 -11.63 8.29
CA LEU A 69 -1.61 -12.71 7.59
C LEU A 69 -2.71 -12.15 6.70
N ILE A 70 -2.74 -12.60 5.45
CA ILE A 70 -3.80 -12.31 4.51
C ILE A 70 -4.48 -13.62 4.15
N ASP A 71 -5.78 -13.69 4.38
CA ASP A 71 -6.58 -14.89 4.16
C ASP A 71 -6.01 -16.13 4.87
N GLY A 72 -5.52 -15.93 6.09
CA GLY A 72 -4.95 -16.97 6.94
C GLY A 72 -3.51 -17.35 6.63
N GLN A 73 -2.90 -16.74 5.62
CA GLN A 73 -1.53 -17.05 5.21
C GLN A 73 -0.56 -15.95 5.61
N SER A 74 0.52 -16.33 6.25
CA SER A 74 1.60 -15.39 6.58
C SER A 74 2.17 -14.77 5.31
N THR A 75 2.28 -13.45 5.32
CA THR A 75 2.61 -12.68 4.13
C THR A 75 3.64 -11.63 4.49
N ASN A 76 4.66 -11.51 3.64
CA ASN A 76 5.64 -10.43 3.74
C ASN A 76 5.32 -9.37 2.71
N ILE A 77 4.97 -8.18 3.17
CA ILE A 77 4.66 -7.05 2.30
C ILE A 77 5.88 -6.14 2.23
N ALA A 78 6.62 -6.24 1.15
CA ALA A 78 7.92 -5.58 1.01
C ALA A 78 7.81 -4.13 0.50
N SER A 79 6.69 -3.78 -0.13
CA SER A 79 6.50 -2.46 -0.75
C SER A 79 5.01 -2.15 -0.91
N PRO A 80 4.64 -0.88 -1.14
CA PRO A 80 3.26 -0.53 -1.49
C PRO A 80 2.75 -1.24 -2.74
N HIS A 81 3.63 -1.43 -3.72
CA HIS A 81 3.28 -2.18 -4.93
C HIS A 81 2.94 -3.64 -4.60
N ASP A 82 3.72 -4.26 -3.74
CA ASP A 82 3.47 -5.63 -3.26
C ASP A 82 2.15 -5.72 -2.50
N ALA A 83 1.85 -4.73 -1.65
CA ALA A 83 0.57 -4.65 -0.95
C ALA A 83 -0.60 -4.58 -1.93
N MET A 84 -0.49 -3.78 -2.98
CA MET A 84 -1.51 -3.66 -4.02
C MET A 84 -1.72 -4.96 -4.78
N LEU A 85 -0.66 -5.70 -5.07
CA LEU A 85 -0.75 -7.02 -5.70
C LEU A 85 -1.49 -8.03 -4.81
N LYS A 86 -1.43 -7.84 -3.51
CA LYS A 86 -2.13 -8.67 -2.53
C LYS A 86 -3.55 -8.18 -2.21
N GLY A 87 -4.01 -7.14 -2.93
CA GLY A 87 -5.36 -6.62 -2.79
C GLY A 87 -5.55 -5.57 -1.71
N ILE A 88 -4.47 -5.01 -1.17
CA ILE A 88 -4.53 -3.97 -0.16
C ILE A 88 -4.39 -2.60 -0.84
N GLY A 89 -5.37 -1.73 -0.64
CA GLY A 89 -5.33 -0.35 -1.09
C GLY A 89 -5.28 0.61 0.10
N MET A 90 -4.73 1.79 -0.12
CA MET A 90 -4.65 2.81 0.93
C MET A 90 -5.10 4.16 0.38
N VAL A 91 -5.94 4.85 1.16
CA VAL A 91 -6.32 6.24 0.89
C VAL A 91 -5.56 7.12 1.87
N HIS A 92 -4.72 8.00 1.34
CA HIS A 92 -3.91 8.89 2.17
C HIS A 92 -4.74 10.07 2.71
N GLN A 93 -4.30 10.64 3.82
CA GLN A 93 -4.97 11.79 4.43
C GLN A 93 -4.93 13.03 3.54
N GLU A 94 -3.86 13.20 2.76
CA GLU A 94 -3.68 14.32 1.85
C GLU A 94 -3.89 13.86 0.40
N PHE A 95 -4.45 14.75 -0.41
CA PHE A 95 -4.57 14.49 -1.83
C PHE A 95 -3.18 14.53 -2.46
N MET A 96 -2.76 13.39 -2.99
CA MET A 96 -1.47 13.27 -3.67
C MET A 96 -1.65 13.43 -5.19
N LEU A 97 -2.28 14.54 -5.58
CA LEU A 97 -2.45 14.89 -6.98
C LEU A 97 -1.18 15.57 -7.50
N LEU A 98 -0.76 15.17 -8.69
CA LEU A 98 0.38 15.81 -9.35
C LEU A 98 -0.08 17.12 -9.99
N PRO A 99 0.51 18.26 -9.61
CA PRO A 99 0.18 19.54 -10.23
C PRO A 99 0.57 19.55 -11.71
N GLY A 100 -0.25 20.19 -12.54
CA GLY A 100 -0.04 20.22 -13.98
C GLY A 100 -0.59 19.03 -14.73
N PHE A 101 -1.06 17.99 -14.03
CA PHE A 101 -1.68 16.83 -14.64
C PHE A 101 -3.20 16.97 -14.60
N THR A 102 -3.87 16.44 -15.63
CA THR A 102 -5.33 16.38 -15.65
C THR A 102 -5.86 15.38 -14.62
N ILE A 103 -7.18 15.41 -14.39
CA ILE A 103 -7.86 14.42 -13.54
C ILE A 103 -7.62 13.01 -14.09
N ALA A 104 -7.75 12.83 -15.40
CA ALA A 104 -7.55 11.53 -16.04
C ALA A 104 -6.13 11.01 -15.85
N GLU A 105 -5.13 11.86 -16.00
CA GLU A 105 -3.72 11.50 -15.79
C GLU A 105 -3.44 11.11 -14.33
N ASN A 106 -4.01 11.85 -13.38
CA ASN A 106 -3.86 11.50 -11.97
C ASN A 106 -4.50 10.14 -11.62
N ILE A 107 -5.68 9.84 -12.19
CA ILE A 107 -6.37 8.57 -11.94
C ILE A 107 -5.61 7.39 -12.57
N LYS A 108 -5.05 7.60 -13.75
CA LYS A 108 -4.34 6.54 -14.50
C LYS A 108 -2.87 6.38 -14.13
N LEU A 109 -2.37 7.17 -13.21
CA LEU A 109 -0.97 7.11 -12.82
C LEU A 109 -0.57 5.69 -12.41
N ASN A 110 0.48 5.17 -13.03
CA ASN A 110 0.96 3.78 -12.89
C ASN A 110 -0.02 2.71 -13.43
N ARG A 111 -1.06 3.12 -14.13
CA ARG A 111 -2.03 2.22 -14.78
C ARG A 111 -2.32 2.67 -16.21
N GLU A 112 -1.36 3.34 -16.82
CA GLU A 112 -1.52 3.84 -18.17
C GLU A 112 -1.68 2.68 -19.15
N ILE A 113 -2.65 2.85 -20.04
CA ILE A 113 -2.76 2.03 -21.24
C ILE A 113 -2.01 2.78 -22.32
N SER A 114 -0.98 2.20 -22.85
CA SER A 114 -0.11 2.85 -23.81
C SER A 114 -0.01 2.01 -25.07
N HIS A 115 0.17 2.69 -26.19
CA HIS A 115 0.32 2.06 -27.49
C HIS A 115 1.68 2.39 -28.07
N PRO A 116 2.40 1.40 -28.61
CA PRO A 116 3.61 1.68 -29.36
C PRO A 116 3.28 2.54 -30.57
N ASN A 117 3.96 3.64 -30.73
CA ASN A 117 3.76 4.52 -31.87
C ASN A 117 4.83 4.29 -32.93
N PHE A 118 4.60 4.87 -34.12
CA PHE A 118 5.51 4.73 -35.24
C PHE A 118 6.91 5.26 -34.93
N VAL A 119 7.00 6.33 -34.14
CA VAL A 119 8.28 6.91 -33.74
C VAL A 119 9.09 5.97 -32.84
N SER A 120 8.42 5.24 -31.95
CA SER A 120 9.10 4.28 -31.10
C SER A 120 9.73 3.13 -31.88
N ARG A 121 9.12 2.72 -32.99
CA ARG A 121 9.67 1.69 -33.86
C ARG A 121 10.93 2.17 -34.58
N ILE A 122 10.93 3.43 -35.05
CA ILE A 122 12.07 4.01 -35.76
C ILE A 122 13.25 4.19 -34.81
N LEU A 123 13.02 4.66 -33.60
CA LEU A 123 14.06 4.94 -32.62
C LEU A 123 14.52 3.68 -31.86
N GLY A 124 13.85 2.55 -32.05
CA GLY A 124 14.18 1.31 -31.32
C GLY A 124 13.96 1.42 -29.80
N LYS A 125 13.19 2.38 -29.37
CA LYS A 125 12.83 2.61 -27.98
C LYS A 125 11.36 2.31 -27.76
N ASN A 126 11.01 1.77 -26.61
CA ASN A 126 9.61 1.60 -26.22
C ASN A 126 9.03 2.96 -25.77
N LEU A 127 8.79 3.82 -26.71
CA LEU A 127 8.01 5.02 -26.48
C LEU A 127 6.55 4.68 -26.66
N GLU A 128 5.75 4.94 -25.67
CA GLU A 128 4.33 4.58 -25.66
C GLU A 128 3.48 5.85 -25.59
N THR A 129 2.36 5.83 -26.26
CA THR A 129 1.39 6.92 -26.21
C THR A 129 0.32 6.59 -25.19
N LEU A 130 0.10 7.49 -24.26
CA LEU A 130 -0.91 7.33 -23.22
C LEU A 130 -2.31 7.37 -23.85
N ASP A 131 -3.10 6.33 -23.62
CA ASP A 131 -4.48 6.26 -24.09
C ASP A 131 -5.43 6.82 -23.03
N MET A 132 -5.83 8.07 -23.20
CA MET A 132 -6.75 8.75 -22.29
C MET A 132 -8.22 8.46 -22.59
N GLN A 133 -8.54 7.78 -23.68
CA GLN A 133 -9.93 7.52 -24.09
C GLN A 133 -10.52 6.27 -23.44
N THR A 134 -9.69 5.41 -22.86
CA THR A 134 -10.12 4.18 -22.21
C THR A 134 -10.38 4.33 -20.70
N MET A 135 -10.48 5.53 -20.26
CA MET A 135 -10.71 5.86 -18.87
C MET A 135 -12.10 5.47 -18.38
#